data_8186bb094a1b74ad6d8981ec670d9b09
#
_entry.id   8186bb094a1b74ad6d8981ec670d9b09
#
_cell.length_a   1.000
_cell.length_b   1.000
_cell.length_c   1.000
_cell.angle_alpha   90.00
_cell.angle_beta   90.00
_cell.angle_gamma   90.00
#
_symmetry.space_group_name_H-M   'P 1'
#
loop_
_entity.id
_entity.type
_entity.pdbx_description
1 polymer ?
#
loop_
_entity_poly.entity_id
_entity_poly.type
_entity_poly.pdbx_seq_one_letter_code
_entity_poly.pdbx_strand_id
1 'polypeptide(L)'
;MLDVFINVIMPVFLVAVVAGAFQRWKNVSAAPISQITLYILAPCLIFKSLVEQEIPSSVSIGIVLTVLCGTTVLVISGYLVSKIMRHDGTMRGAFILSTAFPNVGNLALPVLMLAFGEEGLAIGVIIFVTQATIGFSFGVFVVANSNMNVLQAIKQIFKIPAIYATTLAFIVRALGIELPVLVSQPITMLGQSAIPMMLVVLGLQFGNQFKLDNLINLSIAVILRLFVSAPLIYVTSLMFNLTPLAQGVVIIAYAMPVAVFTIILATEFKTNPKFVTNAVVTSTVASTITLAILIPFVKTFLAL
;
A
#
# COMPACT_ATOMS: atom_id res chain seq x y z
N MET A 1 -18.45 -2.54 -15.24
CA MET A 1 -17.07 -2.17 -15.62
C MET A 1 -16.93 -0.67 -15.89
N LEU A 2 -17.73 -0.08 -16.80
CA LEU A 2 -17.67 1.36 -17.11
C LEU A 2 -17.92 2.24 -15.88
N ASP A 3 -18.89 1.87 -15.06
CA ASP A 3 -19.23 2.58 -13.82
C ASP A 3 -18.05 2.64 -12.82
N VAL A 4 -17.37 1.52 -12.56
CA VAL A 4 -16.18 1.47 -11.70
C VAL A 4 -15.02 2.28 -12.30
N PHE A 5 -14.87 2.22 -13.63
CA PHE A 5 -13.85 3.01 -14.29
C PHE A 5 -14.08 4.51 -14.11
N ILE A 6 -15.31 4.98 -14.32
CA ILE A 6 -15.67 6.39 -14.21
C ILE A 6 -15.68 6.87 -12.75
N ASN A 7 -16.26 6.09 -11.83
CA ASN A 7 -16.51 6.57 -10.47
C ASN A 7 -15.41 6.22 -9.47
N VAL A 8 -14.52 5.26 -9.78
CA VAL A 8 -13.44 4.85 -8.88
C VAL A 8 -12.07 5.15 -9.50
N ILE A 9 -11.79 4.63 -10.69
CA ILE A 9 -10.44 4.69 -11.26
C ILE A 9 -10.14 6.09 -11.81
N MET A 10 -11.04 6.66 -12.62
CA MET A 10 -10.82 7.95 -13.27
C MET A 10 -10.57 9.09 -12.27
N PRO A 11 -11.35 9.28 -11.18
CA PRO A 11 -11.07 10.35 -10.21
C PRO A 11 -9.69 10.21 -9.57
N VAL A 12 -9.29 9.01 -9.20
CA VAL A 12 -7.98 8.72 -8.58
C VAL A 12 -6.84 9.12 -9.51
N PHE A 13 -6.90 8.64 -10.75
CA PHE A 13 -5.83 8.93 -11.73
C PHE A 13 -5.87 10.36 -12.24
N LEU A 14 -7.04 11.00 -12.31
CA LEU A 14 -7.15 12.41 -12.70
C LEU A 14 -6.41 13.32 -11.71
N VAL A 15 -6.60 13.11 -10.41
CA VAL A 15 -5.86 13.87 -9.37
C VAL A 15 -4.36 13.63 -9.50
N ALA A 16 -3.93 12.38 -9.71
CA ALA A 16 -2.52 12.07 -9.91
C ALA A 16 -1.94 12.72 -11.18
N VAL A 17 -2.69 12.74 -12.29
CA VAL A 17 -2.26 13.39 -13.55
C VAL A 17 -2.12 14.90 -13.37
N VAL A 18 -3.08 15.55 -12.72
CA VAL A 18 -3.02 17.00 -12.42
C VAL A 18 -1.80 17.32 -11.55
N ALA A 19 -1.56 16.54 -10.50
CA ALA A 19 -0.40 16.72 -9.63
C ALA A 19 0.93 16.46 -10.37
N GLY A 20 0.98 15.46 -11.25
CA GLY A 20 2.15 15.18 -12.09
C GLY A 20 2.43 16.28 -13.11
N ALA A 21 1.40 16.85 -13.72
CA ALA A 21 1.53 18.02 -14.60
C ALA A 21 2.05 19.25 -13.83
N PHE A 22 1.53 19.48 -12.63
CA PHE A 22 1.97 20.57 -11.74
C PHE A 22 3.45 20.40 -11.35
N GLN A 23 3.88 19.16 -11.04
CA GLN A 23 5.26 18.87 -10.72
C GLN A 23 6.19 19.22 -11.90
N ARG A 24 5.83 18.84 -13.14
CA ARG A 24 6.61 19.16 -14.33
C ARG A 24 6.70 20.66 -14.60
N TRP A 25 5.61 21.39 -14.29
CA TRP A 25 5.57 22.85 -14.50
C TRP A 25 6.36 23.61 -13.44
N LYS A 26 6.21 23.26 -12.15
CA LYS A 26 6.80 24.00 -11.03
C LYS A 26 7.99 23.32 -10.38
N ASN A 27 8.34 22.11 -10.81
CA ASN A 27 9.44 21.30 -10.26
C ASN A 27 9.34 21.11 -8.73
N VAL A 28 8.12 20.84 -8.23
CA VAL A 28 7.85 20.67 -6.82
C VAL A 28 8.32 19.30 -6.34
N SER A 29 9.06 19.25 -5.22
CA SER A 29 9.49 18.00 -4.62
C SER A 29 8.32 17.29 -3.93
N ALA A 30 8.16 16.00 -4.19
CA ALA A 30 7.18 15.16 -3.50
C ALA A 30 7.54 14.89 -2.03
N ALA A 31 8.82 14.98 -1.64
CA ALA A 31 9.29 14.53 -0.33
C ALA A 31 8.68 15.28 0.87
N PRO A 32 8.62 16.62 0.92
CA PRO A 32 8.00 17.34 2.03
C PRO A 32 6.49 17.03 2.15
N ILE A 33 5.79 16.94 1.01
CA ILE A 33 4.36 16.66 0.98
C ILE A 33 4.09 15.22 1.45
N SER A 34 4.92 14.29 1.02
CA SER A 34 4.85 12.89 1.48
C SER A 34 5.09 12.77 2.99
N GLN A 35 6.01 13.56 3.55
CA GLN A 35 6.26 13.59 5.00
C GLN A 35 5.03 14.11 5.77
N ILE A 36 4.44 15.23 5.36
CA ILE A 36 3.22 15.75 5.99
C ILE A 36 2.10 14.70 5.91
N THR A 37 1.92 14.10 4.74
CA THR A 37 0.90 13.07 4.53
C THR A 37 1.12 11.86 5.45
N LEU A 38 2.37 11.36 5.55
CA LEU A 38 2.68 10.15 6.30
C LEU A 38 2.72 10.37 7.82
N TYR A 39 3.21 11.54 8.28
CA TYR A 39 3.44 11.79 9.71
C TYR A 39 2.32 12.53 10.40
N ILE A 40 1.43 13.22 9.66
CA ILE A 40 0.33 14.00 10.22
C ILE A 40 -1.03 13.49 9.71
N LEU A 41 -1.24 13.50 8.38
CA LEU A 41 -2.57 13.24 7.82
C LEU A 41 -2.97 11.76 7.92
N ALA A 42 -2.07 10.85 7.58
CA ALA A 42 -2.36 9.41 7.64
C ALA A 42 -2.63 8.92 9.07
N PRO A 43 -1.89 9.31 10.13
CA PRO A 43 -2.26 8.99 11.50
C PRO A 43 -3.65 9.47 11.90
N CYS A 44 -4.05 10.68 11.50
CA CYS A 44 -5.40 11.18 11.75
C CYS A 44 -6.47 10.36 11.01
N LEU A 45 -6.23 10.01 9.75
CA LEU A 45 -7.11 9.12 8.99
C LEU A 45 -7.26 7.75 9.65
N ILE A 46 -6.14 7.13 10.04
CA ILE A 46 -6.10 5.82 10.69
C ILE A 46 -6.91 5.86 11.98
N PHE A 47 -6.62 6.83 12.83
CA PHE A 47 -7.30 7.00 14.11
C PHE A 47 -8.81 7.16 13.90
N LYS A 48 -9.22 8.12 13.05
CA LYS A 48 -10.64 8.36 12.73
C LYS A 48 -11.31 7.09 12.21
N SER A 49 -10.75 6.45 11.19
CA SER A 49 -11.37 5.27 10.56
C SER A 49 -11.54 4.10 11.54
N LEU A 50 -10.58 3.87 12.43
CA LEU A 50 -10.64 2.77 13.39
C LEU A 50 -11.50 3.08 14.61
N VAL A 51 -11.72 4.36 14.95
CA VAL A 51 -12.64 4.75 16.02
C VAL A 51 -14.09 4.73 15.53
N GLU A 52 -14.36 5.22 14.32
CA GLU A 52 -15.72 5.33 13.76
C GLU A 52 -16.27 4.00 13.23
N GLN A 53 -15.41 3.11 12.74
CA GLN A 53 -15.83 1.83 12.13
C GLN A 53 -15.59 0.65 13.09
N GLU A 54 -16.66 -0.07 13.40
CA GLU A 54 -16.60 -1.25 14.26
C GLU A 54 -16.22 -2.51 13.46
N ILE A 55 -14.91 -2.77 13.35
CA ILE A 55 -14.43 -4.03 12.76
C ILE A 55 -14.23 -5.04 13.91
N PRO A 56 -14.89 -6.20 13.87
CA PRO A 56 -14.71 -7.24 14.88
C PRO A 56 -13.24 -7.65 15.02
N SER A 57 -12.79 -7.88 16.24
CA SER A 57 -11.38 -8.24 16.50
C SER A 57 -10.95 -9.51 15.77
N SER A 58 -11.86 -10.49 15.61
CA SER A 58 -11.60 -11.71 14.83
C SER A 58 -11.31 -11.42 13.37
N VAL A 59 -12.07 -10.49 12.75
CA VAL A 59 -11.85 -10.05 11.35
C VAL A 59 -10.54 -9.29 11.25
N SER A 60 -10.25 -8.37 12.19
CA SER A 60 -9.00 -7.61 12.21
C SER A 60 -7.77 -8.52 12.31
N ILE A 61 -7.80 -9.52 13.19
CA ILE A 61 -6.74 -10.53 13.31
C ILE A 61 -6.63 -11.35 12.02
N GLY A 62 -7.74 -11.79 11.45
CA GLY A 62 -7.77 -12.50 10.18
C GLY A 62 -7.12 -11.72 9.05
N ILE A 63 -7.40 -10.40 8.95
CA ILE A 63 -6.76 -9.50 7.97
C ILE A 63 -5.24 -9.44 8.21
N VAL A 64 -4.81 -9.22 9.45
CA VAL A 64 -3.37 -9.15 9.79
C VAL A 64 -2.66 -10.45 9.41
N LEU A 65 -3.22 -11.60 9.76
CA LEU A 65 -2.64 -12.90 9.43
C LEU A 65 -2.62 -13.15 7.90
N THR A 66 -3.68 -12.78 7.19
CA THR A 66 -3.74 -12.87 5.73
C THR A 66 -2.64 -12.03 5.08
N VAL A 67 -2.46 -10.79 5.55
CA VAL A 67 -1.44 -9.86 5.06
C VAL A 67 -0.02 -10.39 5.35
N LEU A 68 0.22 -10.92 6.54
CA LEU A 68 1.50 -11.53 6.92
C LEU A 68 1.83 -12.74 6.03
N CYS A 69 0.91 -13.70 5.93
CA CYS A 69 1.09 -14.89 5.10
C CYS A 69 1.25 -14.54 3.62
N GLY A 70 0.35 -13.70 3.09
CA GLY A 70 0.38 -13.30 1.69
C GLY A 70 1.67 -12.57 1.31
N THR A 71 2.13 -11.63 2.13
CA THR A 71 3.40 -10.93 1.89
C THR A 71 4.58 -11.91 1.95
N THR A 72 4.58 -12.84 2.92
CA THR A 72 5.63 -13.87 3.02
C THR A 72 5.68 -14.74 1.76
N VAL A 73 4.53 -15.20 1.27
CA VAL A 73 4.44 -15.99 0.02
C VAL A 73 4.95 -15.18 -1.18
N LEU A 74 4.60 -13.89 -1.27
CA LEU A 74 5.09 -13.01 -2.36
C LEU A 74 6.60 -12.77 -2.27
N VAL A 75 7.16 -12.58 -1.08
CA VAL A 75 8.62 -12.47 -0.87
C VAL A 75 9.33 -13.75 -1.31
N ILE A 76 8.81 -14.91 -0.91
CA ILE A 76 9.37 -16.20 -1.32
C ILE A 76 9.27 -16.38 -2.85
N SER A 77 8.12 -16.05 -3.44
CA SER A 77 7.92 -16.13 -4.89
C SER A 77 8.89 -15.22 -5.65
N GLY A 78 9.04 -13.95 -5.20
CA GLY A 78 10.01 -13.02 -5.75
C GLY A 78 11.45 -13.50 -5.63
N TYR A 79 11.81 -14.10 -4.49
CA TYR A 79 13.13 -14.69 -4.27
C TYR A 79 13.39 -15.86 -5.22
N LEU A 80 12.44 -16.80 -5.34
CA LEU A 80 12.56 -17.97 -6.21
C LEU A 80 12.70 -17.58 -7.68
N VAL A 81 11.84 -16.67 -8.17
CA VAL A 81 11.93 -16.16 -9.55
C VAL A 81 13.27 -15.47 -9.78
N SER A 82 13.69 -14.60 -8.84
CA SER A 82 14.98 -13.93 -8.92
C SER A 82 16.16 -14.89 -8.95
N LYS A 83 16.08 -16.02 -8.23
CA LYS A 83 17.10 -17.08 -8.25
C LYS A 83 17.14 -17.82 -9.59
N ILE A 84 15.97 -18.13 -10.18
CA ILE A 84 15.85 -18.74 -11.51
C ILE A 84 16.44 -17.82 -12.58
N MET A 85 16.18 -16.53 -12.47
CA MET A 85 16.71 -15.50 -13.39
C MET A 85 18.20 -15.17 -13.14
N ARG A 86 18.83 -15.80 -12.14
CA ARG A 86 20.24 -15.60 -11.78
C ARG A 86 20.61 -14.16 -11.46
N HIS A 87 19.69 -13.40 -10.84
CA HIS A 87 19.97 -12.06 -10.38
C HIS A 87 21.08 -12.04 -9.32
N ASP A 88 21.95 -11.02 -9.39
CA ASP A 88 22.89 -10.71 -8.29
C ASP A 88 22.15 -10.24 -7.04
N GLY A 89 22.87 -10.01 -5.94
CA GLY A 89 22.27 -9.61 -4.67
C GLY A 89 21.54 -8.29 -4.73
N THR A 90 22.04 -7.31 -5.47
CA THR A 90 21.45 -5.99 -5.62
C THR A 90 20.15 -6.02 -6.42
N MET A 91 20.18 -6.71 -7.56
CA MET A 91 18.99 -6.89 -8.41
C MET A 91 17.94 -7.77 -7.74
N ARG A 92 18.35 -8.80 -6.99
CA ARG A 92 17.43 -9.65 -6.22
C ARG A 92 16.65 -8.87 -5.19
N GLY A 93 17.32 -8.02 -4.40
CA GLY A 93 16.66 -7.14 -3.44
C GLY A 93 15.64 -6.22 -4.10
N ALA A 94 16.03 -5.55 -5.19
CA ALA A 94 15.15 -4.68 -5.95
C ALA A 94 13.94 -5.42 -6.55
N PHE A 95 14.16 -6.62 -7.07
CA PHE A 95 13.10 -7.46 -7.63
C PHE A 95 12.08 -7.90 -6.57
N ILE A 96 12.54 -8.34 -5.38
CA ILE A 96 11.66 -8.71 -4.26
C ILE A 96 10.85 -7.49 -3.80
N LEU A 97 11.48 -6.32 -3.62
CA LEU A 97 10.78 -5.08 -3.28
C LEU A 97 9.69 -4.73 -4.29
N SER A 98 9.95 -4.96 -5.58
CA SER A 98 9.00 -4.66 -6.66
C SER A 98 7.87 -5.69 -6.78
N THR A 99 8.03 -6.89 -6.24
CA THR A 99 7.01 -7.94 -6.35
C THR A 99 6.17 -8.12 -5.08
N ALA A 100 6.74 -7.89 -3.90
CA ALA A 100 6.09 -8.23 -2.63
C ALA A 100 5.24 -7.10 -2.02
N PHE A 101 5.56 -5.84 -2.29
CA PHE A 101 4.96 -4.70 -1.58
C PHE A 101 3.99 -3.88 -2.43
N PRO A 102 2.66 -4.01 -2.21
CA PRO A 102 1.63 -3.21 -2.88
C PRO A 102 1.59 -1.76 -2.37
N ASN A 103 1.17 -0.84 -3.23
CA ASN A 103 0.95 0.56 -2.88
C ASN A 103 -0.38 0.73 -2.11
N VAL A 104 -0.41 0.27 -0.88
CA VAL A 104 -1.63 0.34 -0.06
C VAL A 104 -1.93 1.77 0.36
N GLY A 105 -0.93 2.56 0.78
CA GLY A 105 -1.15 3.92 1.27
C GLY A 105 -1.68 4.85 0.18
N ASN A 106 -0.82 5.19 -0.79
CA ASN A 106 -1.14 6.27 -1.73
C ASN A 106 -2.18 5.92 -2.80
N LEU A 107 -2.41 4.63 -3.07
CA LEU A 107 -3.36 4.22 -4.11
C LEU A 107 -4.50 3.35 -3.57
N ALA A 108 -4.24 2.33 -2.74
CA ALA A 108 -5.32 1.46 -2.30
C ALA A 108 -6.32 2.20 -1.41
N LEU A 109 -5.90 2.97 -0.39
CA LEU A 109 -6.84 3.64 0.49
C LEU A 109 -7.84 4.53 -0.27
N PRO A 110 -7.42 5.40 -1.22
CA PRO A 110 -8.35 6.13 -2.08
C PRO A 110 -9.30 5.24 -2.89
N VAL A 111 -8.75 4.20 -3.53
CA VAL A 111 -9.55 3.28 -4.35
C VAL A 111 -10.54 2.50 -3.49
N LEU A 112 -10.13 2.02 -2.32
CA LEU A 112 -10.99 1.27 -1.40
C LEU A 112 -12.12 2.14 -0.84
N MET A 113 -11.83 3.41 -0.51
CA MET A 113 -12.85 4.37 -0.11
C MET A 113 -13.92 4.57 -1.19
N LEU A 114 -13.49 4.77 -2.43
CA LEU A 114 -14.43 4.96 -3.56
C LEU A 114 -15.16 3.67 -3.97
N ALA A 115 -14.52 2.51 -3.82
CA ALA A 115 -15.09 1.24 -4.24
C ALA A 115 -15.98 0.59 -3.17
N PHE A 116 -15.64 0.70 -1.89
CA PHE A 116 -16.25 -0.04 -0.78
C PHE A 116 -16.68 0.86 0.39
N GLY A 117 -16.58 2.19 0.26
CA GLY A 117 -16.99 3.15 1.30
C GLY A 117 -16.11 3.17 2.55
N GLU A 118 -16.63 3.72 3.63
CA GLU A 118 -15.90 3.91 4.91
C GLU A 118 -15.48 2.58 5.55
N GLU A 119 -16.31 1.54 5.47
CA GLU A 119 -15.97 0.22 6.00
C GLU A 119 -14.81 -0.41 5.22
N GLY A 120 -14.82 -0.30 3.89
CA GLY A 120 -13.71 -0.75 3.05
C GLY A 120 -12.43 0.04 3.31
N LEU A 121 -12.54 1.34 3.58
CA LEU A 121 -11.42 2.18 3.98
C LEU A 121 -10.83 1.71 5.33
N ALA A 122 -11.65 1.45 6.32
CA ALA A 122 -11.19 1.03 7.64
C ALA A 122 -10.47 -0.34 7.60
N ILE A 123 -10.97 -1.29 6.81
CA ILE A 123 -10.28 -2.55 6.51
C ILE A 123 -8.95 -2.27 5.80
N GLY A 124 -8.96 -1.37 4.81
CA GLY A 124 -7.76 -0.93 4.09
C GLY A 124 -6.71 -0.30 5.01
N VAL A 125 -7.13 0.43 6.03
CA VAL A 125 -6.25 1.00 7.06
C VAL A 125 -5.54 -0.10 7.85
N ILE A 126 -6.23 -1.17 8.25
CA ILE A 126 -5.59 -2.32 8.94
C ILE A 126 -4.53 -2.95 8.03
N ILE A 127 -4.86 -3.14 6.74
CA ILE A 127 -3.91 -3.67 5.75
C ILE A 127 -2.71 -2.73 5.62
N PHE A 128 -2.94 -1.42 5.53
CA PHE A 128 -1.88 -0.41 5.38
C PHE A 128 -0.91 -0.42 6.56
N VAL A 129 -1.43 -0.40 7.80
CA VAL A 129 -0.59 -0.42 9.01
C VAL A 129 0.21 -1.72 9.10
N THR A 130 -0.43 -2.86 8.83
CA THR A 130 0.24 -4.16 8.80
C THR A 130 1.35 -4.18 7.74
N GLN A 131 1.04 -3.72 6.53
CA GLN A 131 2.00 -3.70 5.41
C GLN A 131 3.15 -2.74 5.64
N ALA A 132 2.90 -1.56 6.23
CA ALA A 132 3.94 -0.62 6.62
C ALA A 132 4.88 -1.24 7.68
N THR A 133 4.29 -1.91 8.68
CA THR A 133 5.05 -2.61 9.72
C THR A 133 5.95 -3.70 9.14
N ILE A 134 5.42 -4.53 8.23
CA ILE A 134 6.20 -5.56 7.54
C ILE A 134 7.29 -4.92 6.65
N GLY A 135 6.93 -3.90 5.87
CA GLY A 135 7.85 -3.24 4.94
C GLY A 135 9.06 -2.63 5.64
N PHE A 136 8.84 -1.93 6.74
CA PHE A 136 9.93 -1.29 7.50
C PHE A 136 10.69 -2.23 8.45
N SER A 137 10.15 -3.40 8.80
CA SER A 137 10.83 -4.38 9.64
C SER A 137 11.43 -5.53 8.81
N PHE A 138 10.61 -6.19 8.02
CA PHE A 138 10.96 -7.39 7.28
C PHE A 138 11.52 -7.10 5.89
N GLY A 139 11.03 -6.04 5.23
CA GLY A 139 11.58 -5.57 3.96
C GLY A 139 13.05 -5.23 4.08
N VAL A 140 13.43 -4.62 5.20
CA VAL A 140 14.81 -4.35 5.59
C VAL A 140 15.62 -5.64 5.71
N PHE A 141 15.11 -6.66 6.39
CA PHE A 141 15.83 -7.92 6.63
C PHE A 141 16.02 -8.76 5.35
N VAL A 142 15.04 -8.76 4.45
CA VAL A 142 15.07 -9.54 3.21
C VAL A 142 15.95 -8.91 2.14
N VAL A 143 16.04 -7.59 2.12
CA VAL A 143 16.79 -6.82 1.12
C VAL A 143 18.21 -6.54 1.58
N ALA A 144 18.41 -6.44 2.86
CA ALA A 144 19.73 -6.26 3.43
C ALA A 144 20.49 -7.60 3.45
N ASN A 145 21.40 -7.73 2.52
CA ASN A 145 22.53 -8.67 2.66
C ASN A 145 23.42 -8.22 3.86
N SER A 146 22.82 -7.59 4.88
CA SER A 146 23.51 -6.76 5.86
C SER A 146 23.33 -7.30 7.28
N ASN A 147 24.36 -7.13 8.06
CA ASN A 147 24.51 -7.32 9.49
C ASN A 147 23.47 -6.57 10.36
N MET A 148 22.24 -6.32 9.88
CA MET A 148 21.22 -5.71 10.73
C MET A 148 20.71 -6.70 11.76
N ASN A 149 20.85 -6.31 13.02
CA ASN A 149 20.33 -7.06 14.15
C ASN A 149 18.77 -6.94 14.20
N VAL A 150 18.09 -8.00 14.59
CA VAL A 150 16.63 -8.04 14.80
C VAL A 150 16.15 -6.86 15.66
N LEU A 151 16.94 -6.45 16.67
CA LEU A 151 16.63 -5.30 17.52
C LEU A 151 16.56 -3.97 16.74
N GLN A 152 17.38 -3.80 15.72
CA GLN A 152 17.35 -2.60 14.86
C GLN A 152 16.09 -2.58 13.97
N ALA A 153 15.68 -3.73 13.44
CA ALA A 153 14.44 -3.87 12.70
C ALA A 153 13.23 -3.52 13.59
N ILE A 154 13.20 -4.01 14.83
CA ILE A 154 12.14 -3.68 15.80
C ILE A 154 12.11 -2.19 16.10
N LYS A 155 13.26 -1.53 16.27
CA LYS A 155 13.33 -0.08 16.50
C LYS A 155 12.74 0.75 15.34
N GLN A 156 12.82 0.27 14.10
CA GLN A 156 12.23 0.97 12.96
C GLN A 156 10.69 0.95 13.03
N ILE A 157 10.08 -0.10 13.57
CA ILE A 157 8.62 -0.20 13.76
C ILE A 157 8.13 0.98 14.62
N PHE A 158 8.82 1.29 15.70
CA PHE A 158 8.45 2.39 16.61
C PHE A 158 8.66 3.80 16.01
N LYS A 159 9.21 3.93 14.82
CA LYS A 159 9.29 5.21 14.10
C LYS A 159 8.07 5.47 13.20
N ILE A 160 7.17 4.50 13.07
CA ILE A 160 6.00 4.60 12.19
C ILE A 160 4.84 5.23 12.98
N PRO A 161 4.40 6.48 12.67
CA PRO A 161 3.32 7.16 13.41
C PRO A 161 1.99 6.42 13.35
N ALA A 162 1.74 5.69 12.27
CA ALA A 162 0.55 4.87 12.06
C ALA A 162 0.29 3.86 13.19
N ILE A 163 1.36 3.30 13.79
CA ILE A 163 1.25 2.33 14.88
C ILE A 163 0.68 2.99 16.14
N TYR A 164 1.15 4.19 16.46
CA TYR A 164 0.64 4.95 17.61
C TYR A 164 -0.83 5.34 17.42
N ALA A 165 -1.19 5.80 16.21
CA ALA A 165 -2.57 6.13 15.88
C ALA A 165 -3.49 4.91 15.99
N THR A 166 -3.05 3.75 15.49
CA THR A 166 -3.79 2.48 15.59
C THR A 166 -3.95 2.05 17.04
N THR A 167 -2.86 2.05 17.81
CA THR A 167 -2.90 1.66 19.24
C THR A 167 -3.83 2.57 20.02
N LEU A 168 -3.75 3.89 19.81
CA LEU A 168 -4.60 4.87 20.48
C LEU A 168 -6.07 4.69 20.09
N ALA A 169 -6.38 4.42 18.83
CA ALA A 169 -7.74 4.16 18.38
C ALA A 169 -8.35 2.93 19.09
N PHE A 170 -7.60 1.84 19.19
CA PHE A 170 -8.06 0.66 19.92
C PHE A 170 -8.25 0.91 21.43
N ILE A 171 -7.37 1.71 22.06
CA ILE A 171 -7.52 2.09 23.47
C ILE A 171 -8.78 2.92 23.66
N VAL A 172 -9.01 3.96 22.85
CA VAL A 172 -10.19 4.82 22.93
C VAL A 172 -11.48 4.01 22.79
N ARG A 173 -11.52 3.08 21.83
CA ARG A 173 -12.68 2.18 21.65
C ARG A 173 -12.87 1.23 22.83
N ALA A 174 -11.80 0.57 23.28
CA ALA A 174 -11.89 -0.40 24.38
C ALA A 174 -12.37 0.23 25.70
N LEU A 175 -12.04 1.51 25.91
CA LEU A 175 -12.46 2.27 27.09
C LEU A 175 -13.81 2.99 26.90
N GLY A 176 -14.41 2.95 25.71
CA GLY A 176 -15.65 3.68 25.41
C GLY A 176 -15.52 5.20 25.54
N ILE A 177 -14.33 5.76 25.28
CA ILE A 177 -14.07 7.19 25.48
C ILE A 177 -14.71 7.98 24.33
N GLU A 178 -15.65 8.87 24.69
CA GLU A 178 -16.17 9.89 23.77
C GLU A 178 -15.18 11.06 23.70
N LEU A 179 -14.67 11.33 22.50
CA LEU A 179 -13.71 12.42 22.29
C LEU A 179 -14.43 13.78 22.28
N PRO A 180 -13.94 14.77 23.05
CA PRO A 180 -14.45 16.13 22.95
C PRO A 180 -14.31 16.68 21.53
N VAL A 181 -15.26 17.51 21.10
CA VAL A 181 -15.28 18.13 19.75
C VAL A 181 -13.98 18.88 19.44
N LEU A 182 -13.38 19.50 20.46
CA LEU A 182 -12.08 20.19 20.35
C LEU A 182 -10.95 19.27 19.84
N VAL A 183 -11.02 17.97 20.14
CA VAL A 183 -10.01 16.97 19.73
C VAL A 183 -10.46 16.24 18.46
N SER A 184 -11.72 15.83 18.38
CA SER A 184 -12.23 15.01 17.28
C SER A 184 -12.31 15.79 15.96
N GLN A 185 -12.68 17.09 16.01
CA GLN A 185 -12.85 17.89 14.80
C GLN A 185 -11.53 18.13 14.03
N PRO A 186 -10.41 18.54 14.66
CA PRO A 186 -9.12 18.65 13.97
C PRO A 186 -8.64 17.31 13.40
N ILE A 187 -8.80 16.22 14.13
CA ILE A 187 -8.45 14.86 13.66
C ILE A 187 -9.26 14.52 12.40
N THR A 188 -10.56 14.81 12.41
CA THR A 188 -11.44 14.56 11.26
C THR A 188 -11.02 15.38 10.04
N MET A 189 -10.76 16.68 10.21
CA MET A 189 -10.33 17.57 9.13
C MET A 189 -8.99 17.12 8.50
N LEU A 190 -8.00 16.79 9.32
CA LEU A 190 -6.71 16.31 8.87
C LEU A 190 -6.83 14.90 8.23
N GLY A 191 -7.62 14.01 8.83
CA GLY A 191 -7.85 12.68 8.30
C GLY A 191 -8.54 12.69 6.94
N GLN A 192 -9.54 13.53 6.74
CA GLN A 192 -10.23 13.69 5.44
C GLN A 192 -9.31 14.23 4.34
N SER A 193 -8.33 15.05 4.68
CA SER A 193 -7.35 15.55 3.72
C SER A 193 -6.29 14.52 3.32
N ALA A 194 -6.16 13.41 4.06
CA ALA A 194 -5.13 12.40 3.80
C ALA A 194 -5.30 11.75 2.42
N ILE A 195 -6.52 11.33 2.08
CA ILE A 195 -6.81 10.63 0.81
C ILE A 195 -6.47 11.50 -0.42
N PRO A 196 -6.95 12.75 -0.54
CA PRO A 196 -6.53 13.63 -1.64
C PRO A 196 -5.03 13.87 -1.69
N MET A 197 -4.40 14.07 -0.53
CA MET A 197 -2.95 14.31 -0.48
C MET A 197 -2.12 13.08 -0.87
N MET A 198 -2.58 11.86 -0.56
CA MET A 198 -1.96 10.61 -1.03
C MET A 198 -1.94 10.54 -2.57
N LEU A 199 -3.03 10.95 -3.21
CA LEU A 199 -3.12 11.01 -4.69
C LEU A 199 -2.23 12.11 -5.27
N VAL A 200 -2.16 13.27 -4.63
CA VAL A 200 -1.22 14.33 -5.01
C VAL A 200 0.22 13.84 -4.91
N VAL A 201 0.60 13.19 -3.79
CA VAL A 201 1.93 12.61 -3.62
C VAL A 201 2.22 11.58 -4.72
N LEU A 202 1.25 10.71 -5.04
CA LEU A 202 1.39 9.74 -6.13
C LEU A 202 1.69 10.45 -7.46
N GLY A 203 0.92 11.49 -7.80
CA GLY A 203 1.11 12.25 -9.03
C GLY A 203 2.45 12.96 -9.12
N LEU A 204 2.90 13.63 -8.03
CA LEU A 204 4.18 14.32 -7.98
C LEU A 204 5.38 13.40 -8.26
N GLN A 205 5.26 12.10 -7.99
CA GLN A 205 6.31 11.11 -8.25
C GLN A 205 6.46 10.76 -9.72
N PHE A 206 5.41 10.94 -10.54
CA PHE A 206 5.46 10.72 -11.99
C PHE A 206 6.09 11.87 -12.79
N GLY A 207 6.33 13.00 -12.17
CA GLY A 207 6.95 14.16 -12.81
C GLY A 207 8.41 13.94 -13.19
N ASN A 208 9.12 13.04 -12.53
CA ASN A 208 10.52 12.75 -12.77
C ASN A 208 10.72 11.95 -14.07
N GLN A 209 11.85 12.22 -14.76
CA GLN A 209 12.23 11.44 -15.93
C GLN A 209 12.58 10.01 -15.52
N PHE A 210 11.98 9.04 -16.18
CA PHE A 210 12.34 7.63 -16.05
C PHE A 210 12.80 7.07 -17.41
N LYS A 211 13.75 6.16 -17.37
CA LYS A 211 14.23 5.43 -18.55
C LYS A 211 13.92 3.96 -18.32
N LEU A 212 13.17 3.37 -19.25
CA LEU A 212 12.86 1.95 -19.23
C LEU A 212 14.11 1.14 -19.58
N ASP A 213 14.71 0.54 -18.58
CA ASP A 213 15.86 -0.36 -18.72
C ASP A 213 15.44 -1.76 -18.24
N ASN A 214 16.13 -2.79 -18.76
CA ASN A 214 15.95 -4.17 -18.34
C ASN A 214 14.50 -4.66 -18.46
N LEU A 215 13.91 -4.50 -19.64
CA LEU A 215 12.49 -4.71 -19.91
C LEU A 215 11.98 -6.11 -19.52
N ILE A 216 12.78 -7.17 -19.70
CA ILE A 216 12.39 -8.54 -19.37
C ILE A 216 12.15 -8.67 -17.86
N ASN A 217 13.11 -8.25 -17.04
CA ASN A 217 12.98 -8.31 -15.58
C ASN A 217 11.86 -7.41 -15.08
N LEU A 218 11.71 -6.23 -15.69
CA LEU A 218 10.66 -5.28 -15.37
C LEU A 218 9.27 -5.88 -15.68
N SER A 219 9.08 -6.47 -16.85
CA SER A 219 7.82 -7.09 -17.24
C SER A 219 7.44 -8.24 -16.30
N ILE A 220 8.41 -9.10 -15.96
CA ILE A 220 8.17 -10.22 -15.04
C ILE A 220 7.79 -9.69 -13.65
N ALA A 221 8.47 -8.66 -13.13
CA ALA A 221 8.14 -8.07 -11.84
C ALA A 221 6.72 -7.48 -11.84
N VAL A 222 6.34 -6.74 -12.90
CA VAL A 222 5.02 -6.13 -13.05
C VAL A 222 3.93 -7.20 -13.19
N ILE A 223 4.17 -8.26 -13.96
CA ILE A 223 3.23 -9.39 -14.09
C ILE A 223 3.02 -10.07 -12.74
N LEU A 224 4.08 -10.40 -12.02
CA LEU A 224 3.97 -10.97 -10.67
C LEU A 224 3.19 -10.04 -9.74
N ARG A 225 3.45 -8.74 -9.80
CA ARG A 225 2.79 -7.76 -8.92
C ARG A 225 1.29 -7.61 -9.23
N LEU A 226 0.89 -7.49 -10.49
CA LEU A 226 -0.48 -7.16 -10.86
C LEU A 226 -1.38 -8.37 -11.07
N PHE A 227 -0.82 -9.50 -11.51
CA PHE A 227 -1.62 -10.67 -11.90
C PHE A 227 -1.48 -11.87 -10.97
N VAL A 228 -0.33 -12.03 -10.30
CA VAL A 228 -0.09 -13.19 -9.43
C VAL A 228 -0.44 -12.87 -7.98
N SER A 229 -0.24 -11.64 -7.52
CA SER A 229 -0.46 -11.29 -6.12
C SER A 229 -1.93 -11.39 -5.68
N ALA A 230 -2.90 -10.99 -6.53
CA ALA A 230 -4.32 -11.05 -6.18
C ALA A 230 -4.83 -12.49 -6.01
N PRO A 231 -4.56 -13.45 -6.92
CA PRO A 231 -4.88 -14.86 -6.68
C PRO A 231 -4.17 -15.46 -5.45
N LEU A 232 -2.89 -15.12 -5.22
CA LEU A 232 -2.18 -15.62 -4.05
C LEU A 232 -2.77 -15.14 -2.74
N ILE A 233 -3.13 -13.86 -2.65
CA ILE A 233 -3.75 -13.34 -1.43
C ILE A 233 -5.17 -13.87 -1.24
N TYR A 234 -5.91 -14.11 -2.32
CA TYR A 234 -7.20 -14.78 -2.25
C TYR A 234 -7.08 -16.15 -1.61
N VAL A 235 -6.15 -16.99 -2.07
CA VAL A 235 -5.90 -18.33 -1.49
C VAL A 235 -5.52 -18.22 -0.01
N THR A 236 -4.63 -17.28 0.37
CA THR A 236 -4.26 -17.10 1.79
C THR A 236 -5.43 -16.59 2.63
N SER A 237 -6.32 -15.76 2.05
CA SER A 237 -7.50 -15.24 2.75
C SER A 237 -8.51 -16.33 3.13
N LEU A 238 -8.58 -17.42 2.37
CA LEU A 238 -9.45 -18.55 2.68
C LEU A 238 -9.07 -19.27 3.97
N MET A 239 -7.80 -19.13 4.42
CA MET A 239 -7.31 -19.79 5.64
C MET A 239 -7.80 -19.10 6.92
N PHE A 240 -8.29 -17.84 6.85
CA PHE A 240 -8.55 -17.00 8.01
C PHE A 240 -9.99 -16.53 8.13
N ASN A 241 -10.93 -17.17 7.42
CA ASN A 241 -12.39 -16.94 7.52
C ASN A 241 -12.79 -15.46 7.49
N LEU A 242 -12.25 -14.70 6.54
CA LEU A 242 -12.61 -13.30 6.35
C LEU A 242 -14.06 -13.15 5.88
N THR A 243 -14.72 -12.07 6.28
CA THR A 243 -16.01 -11.69 5.68
C THR A 243 -15.84 -11.42 4.18
N PRO A 244 -16.88 -11.58 3.35
CA PRO A 244 -16.80 -11.29 1.92
C PRO A 244 -16.21 -9.91 1.62
N LEU A 245 -16.64 -8.87 2.37
CA LEU A 245 -16.10 -7.53 2.21
C LEU A 245 -14.60 -7.46 2.55
N ALA A 246 -14.18 -8.02 3.70
CA ALA A 246 -12.78 -8.02 4.09
C ALA A 246 -11.92 -8.78 3.08
N GLN A 247 -12.41 -9.89 2.54
CA GLN A 247 -11.75 -10.66 1.49
C GLN A 247 -11.62 -9.83 0.20
N GLY A 248 -12.69 -9.16 -0.23
CA GLY A 248 -12.67 -8.29 -1.41
C GLY A 248 -11.67 -7.14 -1.28
N VAL A 249 -11.67 -6.48 -0.11
CA VAL A 249 -10.74 -5.38 0.19
C VAL A 249 -9.29 -5.86 0.18
N VAL A 250 -8.98 -7.01 0.79
CA VAL A 250 -7.63 -7.58 0.81
C VAL A 250 -7.16 -7.94 -0.61
N ILE A 251 -8.01 -8.55 -1.43
CA ILE A 251 -7.70 -8.87 -2.83
C ILE A 251 -7.36 -7.62 -3.63
N ILE A 252 -8.20 -6.58 -3.53
CA ILE A 252 -7.96 -5.32 -4.26
C ILE A 252 -6.72 -4.61 -3.72
N ALA A 253 -6.48 -4.58 -2.41
CA ALA A 253 -5.26 -4.00 -1.84
C ALA A 253 -3.99 -4.69 -2.36
N TYR A 254 -4.03 -6.01 -2.57
CA TYR A 254 -2.90 -6.75 -3.12
C TYR A 254 -2.83 -6.77 -4.64
N ALA A 255 -3.86 -6.33 -5.34
CA ALA A 255 -3.81 -6.05 -6.77
C ALA A 255 -3.20 -4.67 -7.10
N MET A 256 -2.88 -3.87 -6.09
CA MET A 256 -2.26 -2.56 -6.28
C MET A 256 -0.85 -2.67 -6.88
N PRO A 257 -0.40 -1.64 -7.61
CA PRO A 257 0.95 -1.60 -8.17
C PRO A 257 2.01 -1.56 -7.06
N VAL A 258 3.26 -1.52 -7.47
CA VAL A 258 4.42 -1.47 -6.57
C VAL A 258 4.36 -0.22 -5.68
N ALA A 259 4.63 -0.41 -4.40
CA ALA A 259 4.62 0.67 -3.41
C ALA A 259 5.77 1.65 -3.62
N VAL A 260 5.50 2.94 -3.49
CA VAL A 260 6.51 3.99 -3.65
C VAL A 260 7.58 3.94 -2.57
N PHE A 261 7.23 3.59 -1.32
CA PHE A 261 8.21 3.49 -0.25
C PHE A 261 9.33 2.48 -0.54
N THR A 262 9.11 1.53 -1.45
CA THR A 262 10.14 0.57 -1.88
C THR A 262 11.32 1.23 -2.59
N ILE A 263 11.13 2.41 -3.21
CA ILE A 263 12.23 3.21 -3.78
C ILE A 263 13.15 3.71 -2.66
N ILE A 264 12.57 4.14 -1.55
CA ILE A 264 13.32 4.61 -0.37
C ILE A 264 14.14 3.43 0.20
N LEU A 265 13.51 2.28 0.39
CA LEU A 265 14.19 1.08 0.85
C LEU A 265 15.31 0.65 -0.11
N ALA A 266 15.04 0.67 -1.42
CA ALA A 266 16.05 0.32 -2.41
C ALA A 266 17.26 1.25 -2.37
N THR A 267 17.05 2.53 -2.08
CA THR A 267 18.12 3.54 -1.96
C THR A 267 18.89 3.33 -0.65
N GLU A 268 18.20 3.18 0.47
CA GLU A 268 18.79 3.01 1.80
C GLU A 268 19.64 1.73 1.88
N PHE A 269 19.13 0.64 1.32
CA PHE A 269 19.83 -0.66 1.31
C PHE A 269 20.74 -0.89 0.09
N LYS A 270 20.98 0.16 -0.70
CA LYS A 270 21.91 0.12 -1.86
C LYS A 270 21.63 -1.04 -2.82
N THR A 271 20.35 -1.34 -3.06
CA THR A 271 19.94 -2.31 -4.09
C THR A 271 19.93 -1.64 -5.48
N ASN A 272 18.88 -1.78 -6.29
CA ASN A 272 18.75 -1.08 -7.56
C ASN A 272 17.54 -0.12 -7.56
N PRO A 273 17.66 1.12 -7.01
CA PRO A 273 16.56 2.07 -6.92
C PRO A 273 15.97 2.43 -8.29
N LYS A 274 16.80 2.46 -9.33
CA LYS A 274 16.37 2.77 -10.70
C LYS A 274 15.39 1.70 -11.22
N PHE A 275 15.69 0.42 -11.01
CA PHE A 275 14.80 -0.67 -11.36
C PHE A 275 13.47 -0.58 -10.60
N VAL A 276 13.55 -0.34 -9.28
CA VAL A 276 12.34 -0.20 -8.44
C VAL A 276 11.49 0.99 -8.88
N THR A 277 12.09 2.14 -9.21
CA THR A 277 11.38 3.30 -9.75
C THR A 277 10.66 2.96 -11.06
N ASN A 278 11.34 2.27 -11.98
CA ASN A 278 10.72 1.82 -13.23
C ASN A 278 9.53 0.86 -12.94
N ALA A 279 9.69 -0.06 -12.00
CA ALA A 279 8.63 -0.99 -11.61
C ALA A 279 7.43 -0.25 -10.99
N VAL A 280 7.65 0.74 -10.12
CA VAL A 280 6.59 1.59 -9.55
C VAL A 280 5.82 2.29 -10.66
N VAL A 281 6.51 3.00 -11.55
CA VAL A 281 5.86 3.78 -12.62
C VAL A 281 5.10 2.87 -13.58
N THR A 282 5.75 1.82 -14.09
CA THR A 282 5.15 0.92 -15.07
C THR A 282 3.95 0.17 -14.50
N SER A 283 4.08 -0.36 -13.27
CA SER A 283 2.97 -1.06 -12.64
C SER A 283 1.80 -0.13 -12.31
N THR A 284 2.06 1.13 -11.93
CA THR A 284 0.99 2.09 -11.63
C THR A 284 0.21 2.45 -12.91
N VAL A 285 0.88 2.68 -14.02
CA VAL A 285 0.19 2.91 -15.30
C VAL A 285 -0.62 1.68 -15.72
N ALA A 286 -0.02 0.48 -15.65
CA ALA A 286 -0.68 -0.76 -16.00
C ALA A 286 -1.88 -1.07 -15.06
N SER A 287 -1.80 -0.68 -13.79
CA SER A 287 -2.86 -0.92 -12.80
C SER A 287 -4.16 -0.20 -13.11
N THR A 288 -4.14 0.86 -13.90
CA THR A 288 -5.37 1.53 -14.39
C THR A 288 -6.31 0.55 -15.09
N ILE A 289 -5.73 -0.33 -15.92
CA ILE A 289 -6.50 -1.32 -16.67
C ILE A 289 -6.84 -2.53 -15.77
N THR A 290 -5.85 -3.05 -15.04
CA THR A 290 -6.07 -4.26 -14.22
C THR A 290 -7.09 -4.03 -13.12
N LEU A 291 -7.09 -2.87 -12.45
CA LEU A 291 -8.07 -2.52 -11.41
C LEU A 291 -9.46 -2.26 -11.98
N ALA A 292 -9.57 -1.65 -13.17
CA ALA A 292 -10.86 -1.44 -13.83
C ALA A 292 -11.58 -2.76 -14.15
N ILE A 293 -10.82 -3.83 -14.35
CA ILE A 293 -11.36 -5.18 -14.59
C ILE A 293 -11.58 -5.91 -13.27
N LEU A 294 -10.60 -5.85 -12.37
CA LEU A 294 -10.60 -6.68 -11.17
C LEU A 294 -11.62 -6.23 -10.12
N ILE A 295 -11.84 -4.92 -9.93
CA ILE A 295 -12.77 -4.42 -8.92
C ILE A 295 -14.22 -4.90 -9.21
N PRO A 296 -14.79 -4.73 -10.42
CA PRO A 296 -16.11 -5.26 -10.73
C PRO A 296 -16.16 -6.79 -10.61
N PHE A 297 -15.11 -7.48 -11.07
CA PHE A 297 -15.02 -8.94 -10.96
C PHE A 297 -15.11 -9.40 -9.50
N VAL A 298 -14.31 -8.82 -8.60
CA VAL A 298 -14.28 -9.17 -7.17
C VAL A 298 -15.63 -8.85 -6.52
N LYS A 299 -16.24 -7.70 -6.82
CA LYS A 299 -17.57 -7.35 -6.30
C LYS A 299 -18.63 -8.39 -6.72
N THR A 300 -18.64 -8.78 -7.98
CA THR A 300 -19.60 -9.79 -8.47
C THR A 300 -19.30 -11.17 -7.89
N PHE A 301 -18.02 -11.57 -7.83
CA PHE A 301 -17.59 -12.87 -7.35
C PHE A 301 -17.89 -13.10 -5.87
N LEU A 302 -17.79 -12.05 -5.05
CA LEU A 302 -18.06 -12.09 -3.61
C LEU A 302 -19.46 -11.59 -3.22
N ALA A 303 -20.30 -11.26 -4.19
CA ALA A 303 -21.66 -10.72 -4.01
C ALA A 303 -21.70 -9.44 -3.15
N LEU A 304 -20.80 -8.47 -3.45
CA LEU A 304 -20.63 -7.20 -2.74
C LEU A 304 -21.34 -6.03 -3.44
#